data_b784a9015bee0f3ef242afd905be59ec
#
_entry.id   b784a9015bee0f3ef242afd905be59ec
#
_cell.length_a   1.000
_cell.length_b   1.000
_cell.length_c   1.000
_cell.angle_alpha   90.00
_cell.angle_beta   90.00
_cell.angle_gamma   90.00
#
_symmetry.space_group_name_H-M   'P 1'
#
loop_
_entity.id
_entity.type
_entity.pdbx_description
1 polymer ?
#
loop_
_entity_poly.entity_id
_entity_poly.type
_entity_poly.pdbx_seq_one_letter_code
_entity_poly.pdbx_strand_id
1 'polypeptide(L)'
;ISAYQRFGLNHEEAVAIAKQTPNVFVDEKALNIYDLSAVDRIKSAVKFMIEKNEFAVFSATSISLKLSWASESIAQKALDELESAGMIAKNDGVYTKTGVDMSKLKIRLEEKIYEILQSGNLAPLAPYNIYDELEIDRVSGDNALKKLTGIGRVVRLAHNLFVTSKALNEALAKLKAIIAAQGFVNVTNAKEALNLSRKYIIAYLEQLDLDPNIVKNGNDRVLKA
;
A
#
# COMPACT_ATOMS: atom_id res chain seq x y z
N ILE A 1 25.47 3.73 15.38
CA ILE A 1 26.83 3.36 15.87
C ILE A 1 26.64 2.19 16.80
N SER A 2 27.33 1.06 16.56
CA SER A 2 27.20 -0.11 17.41
C SER A 2 27.81 0.13 18.80
N ALA A 3 27.32 -0.57 19.82
CA ALA A 3 27.90 -0.53 21.17
C ALA A 3 29.37 -0.96 21.17
N TYR A 4 29.74 -1.90 20.31
CA TYR A 4 31.14 -2.31 20.13
C TYR A 4 32.02 -1.16 19.62
N GLN A 5 31.59 -0.47 18.57
CA GLN A 5 32.37 0.64 17.99
C GLN A 5 32.53 1.83 18.93
N ARG A 6 31.53 2.09 19.77
CA ARG A 6 31.54 3.25 20.66
C ARG A 6 32.13 2.98 22.02
N PHE A 7 31.93 1.77 22.57
CA PHE A 7 32.27 1.43 23.98
C PHE A 7 33.08 0.17 24.12
N GLY A 8 33.43 -0.54 23.05
CA GLY A 8 34.14 -1.82 23.10
C GLY A 8 33.32 -3.00 23.65
N LEU A 9 31.99 -2.84 23.81
CA LEU A 9 31.12 -3.85 24.39
C LEU A 9 30.66 -4.86 23.32
N ASN A 10 30.71 -6.14 23.67
CA ASN A 10 30.03 -7.15 22.87
C ASN A 10 28.52 -7.07 23.07
N HIS A 11 27.75 -7.88 22.30
CA HIS A 11 26.30 -7.83 22.31
C HIS A 11 25.67 -8.14 23.67
N GLU A 12 26.15 -9.21 24.34
CA GLU A 12 25.64 -9.67 25.65
C GLU A 12 25.88 -8.62 26.73
N GLU A 13 27.09 -8.07 26.75
CA GLU A 13 27.47 -6.99 27.69
C GLU A 13 26.60 -5.73 27.47
N ALA A 14 26.38 -5.32 26.19
CA ALA A 14 25.58 -4.18 25.88
C ALA A 14 24.11 -4.38 26.32
N VAL A 15 23.54 -5.55 26.07
CA VAL A 15 22.15 -5.91 26.49
C VAL A 15 22.06 -5.96 28.02
N ALA A 16 23.04 -6.56 28.71
CA ALA A 16 23.04 -6.64 30.18
C ALA A 16 23.06 -5.24 30.82
N ILE A 17 23.91 -4.35 30.31
CA ILE A 17 23.99 -2.96 30.79
C ILE A 17 22.71 -2.21 30.47
N ALA A 18 22.20 -2.34 29.26
CA ALA A 18 20.98 -1.66 28.84
C ALA A 18 19.77 -2.07 29.68
N LYS A 19 19.63 -3.36 30.02
CA LYS A 19 18.56 -3.85 30.91
C LYS A 19 18.60 -3.27 32.33
N GLN A 20 19.75 -2.83 32.77
CA GLN A 20 19.93 -2.19 34.09
C GLN A 20 19.85 -0.65 34.02
N THR A 21 19.84 -0.10 32.82
CA THR A 21 19.79 1.34 32.61
C THR A 21 18.33 1.83 32.68
N PRO A 22 18.00 2.82 33.50
CA PRO A 22 16.64 3.39 33.55
C PRO A 22 16.29 4.08 32.21
N ASN A 23 15.00 4.13 31.91
CA ASN A 23 14.47 4.80 30.71
C ASN A 23 14.96 4.24 29.37
N VAL A 24 15.29 2.96 29.34
CA VAL A 24 15.75 2.26 28.14
C VAL A 24 14.81 1.10 27.80
N PHE A 25 14.50 0.96 26.51
CA PHE A 25 13.83 -0.21 25.93
C PHE A 25 14.85 -1.03 25.13
N VAL A 26 14.97 -2.31 25.45
CA VAL A 26 15.88 -3.24 24.76
C VAL A 26 15.07 -4.15 23.85
N ASP A 27 15.29 -4.06 22.54
CA ASP A 27 14.77 -4.99 21.55
C ASP A 27 15.83 -6.04 21.23
N GLU A 28 15.74 -7.18 21.88
CA GLU A 28 16.70 -8.29 21.69
C GLU A 28 16.58 -8.94 20.31
N LYS A 29 15.41 -8.87 19.66
CA LYS A 29 15.19 -9.45 18.33
C LYS A 29 15.83 -8.59 17.23
N ALA A 30 15.63 -7.29 17.29
CA ALA A 30 16.18 -6.35 16.33
C ALA A 30 17.60 -5.88 16.71
N LEU A 31 18.11 -6.32 17.87
CA LEU A 31 19.40 -5.91 18.43
C LEU A 31 19.53 -4.38 18.59
N ASN A 32 18.43 -3.74 18.97
CA ASN A 32 18.34 -2.29 19.14
C ASN A 32 18.11 -1.90 20.60
N ILE A 33 18.66 -0.77 20.98
CA ILE A 33 18.44 -0.14 22.28
C ILE A 33 17.88 1.25 22.04
N TYR A 34 16.75 1.55 22.66
CA TYR A 34 16.03 2.81 22.50
C TYR A 34 15.93 3.54 23.85
N ASP A 35 16.06 4.84 23.83
CA ASP A 35 15.54 5.68 24.91
C ASP A 35 14.00 5.61 24.90
N LEU A 36 13.36 5.57 26.08
CA LEU A 36 11.90 5.46 26.19
C LEU A 36 11.17 6.64 25.55
N SER A 37 11.80 7.81 25.35
CA SER A 37 11.22 8.90 24.56
C SER A 37 10.91 8.49 23.12
N ALA A 38 11.53 7.44 22.59
CA ALA A 38 11.20 6.86 21.30
C ALA A 38 9.74 6.34 21.28
N VAL A 39 9.22 5.82 22.40
CA VAL A 39 7.82 5.40 22.53
C VAL A 39 6.89 6.60 22.37
N ASP A 40 7.21 7.74 23.00
CA ASP A 40 6.40 8.95 22.91
C ASP A 40 6.42 9.54 21.50
N ARG A 41 7.53 9.45 20.80
CA ARG A 41 7.63 9.85 19.38
C ARG A 41 6.72 8.99 18.50
N ILE A 42 6.68 7.67 18.72
CA ILE A 42 5.77 6.77 17.98
C ILE A 42 4.32 7.09 18.33
N LYS A 43 3.99 7.27 19.62
CA LYS A 43 2.63 7.66 20.05
C LYS A 43 2.18 8.98 19.39
N SER A 44 3.07 9.96 19.28
CA SER A 44 2.78 11.22 18.61
C SER A 44 2.54 11.04 17.11
N ALA A 45 3.32 10.18 16.44
CA ALA A 45 3.10 9.85 15.03
C ALA A 45 1.75 9.17 14.81
N VAL A 46 1.38 8.20 15.66
CA VAL A 46 0.07 7.51 15.59
C VAL A 46 -1.09 8.49 15.83
N LYS A 47 -0.97 9.39 16.80
CA LYS A 47 -1.98 10.44 17.03
C LYS A 47 -2.17 11.32 15.79
N PHE A 48 -1.08 11.76 15.18
CA PHE A 48 -1.13 12.55 13.95
C PHE A 48 -1.80 11.78 12.79
N MET A 49 -1.51 10.47 12.65
CA MET A 49 -2.17 9.64 11.64
C MET A 49 -3.69 9.59 11.85
N ILE A 50 -4.15 9.42 13.10
CA ILE A 50 -5.58 9.40 13.45
C ILE A 50 -6.25 10.76 13.22
N GLU A 51 -5.54 11.86 13.50
CA GLU A 51 -6.02 13.22 13.25
C GLU A 51 -6.17 13.51 11.76
N LYS A 52 -5.20 13.04 10.96
CA LYS A 52 -5.23 13.18 9.50
C LYS A 52 -6.34 12.34 8.86
N ASN A 53 -6.56 11.14 9.37
CA ASN A 53 -7.58 10.22 8.89
C ASN A 53 -8.18 9.42 10.05
N GLU A 54 -9.44 9.69 10.40
CA GLU A 54 -10.15 8.94 11.44
C GLU A 54 -10.32 7.44 11.15
N PHE A 55 -10.17 7.04 9.89
CA PHE A 55 -10.20 5.66 9.41
C PHE A 55 -8.82 5.04 9.24
N ALA A 56 -7.78 5.66 9.81
CA ALA A 56 -6.43 5.10 9.79
C ALA A 56 -6.41 3.69 10.38
N VAL A 57 -5.71 2.78 9.70
CA VAL A 57 -5.53 1.39 10.12
C VAL A 57 -4.04 1.10 10.17
N PHE A 58 -3.55 0.64 11.29
CA PHE A 58 -2.11 0.42 11.48
C PHE A 58 -1.81 -0.80 12.33
N SER A 59 -0.61 -1.32 12.20
CA SER A 59 -0.04 -2.41 12.99
C SER A 59 1.39 -2.04 13.40
N ALA A 60 2.00 -2.80 14.31
CA ALA A 60 3.40 -2.60 14.66
C ALA A 60 4.31 -2.68 13.45
N THR A 61 4.04 -3.62 12.53
CA THR A 61 4.75 -3.77 11.26
C THR A 61 4.59 -2.54 10.37
N SER A 62 3.36 -2.02 10.18
CA SER A 62 3.14 -0.83 9.34
C SER A 62 3.81 0.41 9.92
N ILE A 63 3.82 0.56 11.24
CA ILE A 63 4.52 1.66 11.91
C ILE A 63 6.04 1.54 11.74
N SER A 64 6.62 0.34 11.91
CA SER A 64 8.06 0.13 11.72
C SER A 64 8.51 0.36 10.27
N LEU A 65 7.68 0.02 9.29
CA LEU A 65 7.95 0.34 7.88
C LEU A 65 7.91 1.84 7.59
N LYS A 66 7.01 2.56 8.24
CA LYS A 66 6.85 4.01 8.08
C LYS A 66 7.92 4.80 8.85
N LEU A 67 8.28 4.33 10.03
CA LEU A 67 9.31 4.91 10.88
C LEU A 67 10.56 4.01 10.84
N SER A 68 11.39 4.14 9.80
CA SER A 68 12.53 3.25 9.52
C SER A 68 13.54 3.09 10.66
N TRP A 69 13.49 3.97 11.68
CA TRP A 69 14.32 3.88 12.89
C TRP A 69 13.70 3.03 14.00
N ALA A 70 12.37 2.71 13.91
CA ALA A 70 11.64 1.97 14.93
C ALA A 70 11.54 0.47 14.53
N SER A 71 11.85 -0.42 15.46
CA SER A 71 11.55 -1.84 15.32
C SER A 71 10.07 -2.13 15.59
N GLU A 72 9.59 -3.29 15.16
CA GLU A 72 8.21 -3.73 15.46
C GLU A 72 7.97 -3.83 16.98
N SER A 73 8.98 -4.25 17.76
CA SER A 73 8.84 -4.42 19.21
C SER A 73 8.57 -3.10 19.94
N ILE A 74 9.31 -2.02 19.59
CA ILE A 74 9.06 -0.72 20.21
C ILE A 74 7.78 -0.07 19.67
N ALA A 75 7.44 -0.32 18.40
CA ALA A 75 6.16 0.11 17.83
C ALA A 75 5.00 -0.58 18.57
N GLN A 76 5.09 -1.90 18.81
CA GLN A 76 4.09 -2.64 19.56
C GLN A 76 3.92 -2.09 20.98
N LYS A 77 5.02 -1.80 21.69
CA LYS A 77 4.96 -1.18 23.01
C LYS A 77 4.19 0.15 23.00
N ALA A 78 4.46 1.00 22.02
CA ALA A 78 3.76 2.28 21.90
C ALA A 78 2.26 2.09 21.62
N LEU A 79 1.90 1.12 20.79
CA LEU A 79 0.50 0.78 20.51
C LEU A 79 -0.21 0.22 21.73
N ASP A 80 0.43 -0.66 22.50
CA ASP A 80 -0.15 -1.22 23.74
C ASP A 80 -0.42 -0.11 24.78
N GLU A 81 0.47 0.89 24.88
CA GLU A 81 0.26 2.06 25.74
C GLU A 81 -0.89 2.94 25.28
N LEU A 82 -1.03 3.17 23.96
CA LEU A 82 -2.15 3.92 23.40
C LEU A 82 -3.49 3.18 23.55
N GLU A 83 -3.50 1.86 23.40
CA GLU A 83 -4.67 1.01 23.64
C GLU A 83 -5.06 1.05 25.11
N SER A 84 -4.11 0.89 26.03
CA SER A 84 -4.34 0.99 27.47
C SER A 84 -4.87 2.36 27.88
N ALA A 85 -4.47 3.42 27.18
CA ALA A 85 -5.00 4.76 27.35
C ALA A 85 -6.38 4.99 26.69
N GLY A 86 -6.96 3.97 26.04
CA GLY A 86 -8.25 4.02 25.38
C GLY A 86 -8.29 4.89 24.13
N MET A 87 -7.15 5.26 23.55
CA MET A 87 -7.09 6.10 22.34
C MET A 87 -7.28 5.30 21.06
N ILE A 88 -6.81 4.06 21.05
CA ILE A 88 -6.95 3.12 19.96
C ILE A 88 -7.52 1.80 20.45
N ALA A 89 -8.06 1.01 19.54
CA ALA A 89 -8.57 -0.32 19.80
C ALA A 89 -8.00 -1.32 18.82
N LYS A 90 -7.65 -2.52 19.32
CA LYS A 90 -7.15 -3.62 18.50
C LYS A 90 -8.30 -4.48 18.00
N ASN A 91 -8.31 -4.75 16.69
CA ASN A 91 -9.30 -5.60 16.02
C ASN A 91 -8.58 -6.43 14.95
N ASP A 92 -8.68 -7.76 15.00
CA ASP A 92 -8.10 -8.67 14.00
C ASP A 92 -6.61 -8.40 13.68
N GLY A 93 -5.81 -8.05 14.70
CA GLY A 93 -4.36 -7.80 14.54
C GLY A 93 -3.98 -6.40 14.07
N VAL A 94 -4.95 -5.55 13.78
CA VAL A 94 -4.73 -4.14 13.43
C VAL A 94 -5.33 -3.21 14.49
N TYR A 95 -4.85 -1.96 14.52
CA TYR A 95 -5.33 -0.92 15.41
C TYR A 95 -6.04 0.18 14.63
N THR A 96 -7.09 0.70 15.23
CA THR A 96 -7.87 1.84 14.73
C THR A 96 -8.15 2.80 15.87
N LYS A 97 -8.61 4.00 15.57
CA LYS A 97 -9.16 4.90 16.59
C LYS A 97 -10.28 4.20 17.37
N THR A 98 -10.32 4.40 18.68
CA THR A 98 -11.38 3.85 19.54
C THR A 98 -12.76 4.32 19.07
N GLY A 99 -13.75 3.41 19.07
CA GLY A 99 -15.12 3.70 18.66
C GLY A 99 -15.38 3.57 17.15
N VAL A 100 -14.39 3.24 16.35
CA VAL A 100 -14.57 2.98 14.90
C VAL A 100 -15.28 1.64 14.70
N ASP A 101 -16.40 1.67 13.97
CA ASP A 101 -17.12 0.48 13.53
C ASP A 101 -16.35 -0.19 12.37
N MET A 102 -15.80 -1.37 12.64
CA MET A 102 -14.97 -2.11 11.68
C MET A 102 -15.72 -2.49 10.39
N SER A 103 -17.04 -2.72 10.48
CA SER A 103 -17.83 -3.04 9.28
C SER A 103 -17.96 -1.82 8.36
N LYS A 104 -18.24 -0.67 8.95
CA LYS A 104 -18.29 0.62 8.22
C LYS A 104 -16.90 1.02 7.71
N LEU A 105 -15.87 0.79 8.52
CA LEU A 105 -14.49 1.04 8.12
C LEU A 105 -14.12 0.29 6.83
N LYS A 106 -14.38 -1.02 6.77
CA LYS A 106 -14.07 -1.85 5.59
C LYS A 106 -14.75 -1.30 4.33
N ILE A 107 -16.05 -0.97 4.42
CA ILE A 107 -16.79 -0.36 3.30
C ILE A 107 -16.19 0.99 2.91
N ARG A 108 -15.85 1.82 3.88
CA ARG A 108 -15.27 3.14 3.64
C ARG A 108 -13.89 3.06 2.97
N LEU A 109 -13.05 2.11 3.38
CA LEU A 109 -11.75 1.87 2.75
C LEU A 109 -11.89 1.43 1.30
N GLU A 110 -12.81 0.51 1.01
CA GLU A 110 -13.12 0.08 -0.35
C GLU A 110 -13.53 1.27 -1.23
N GLU A 111 -14.45 2.11 -0.76
CA GLU A 111 -14.87 3.31 -1.51
C GLU A 111 -13.73 4.31 -1.70
N LYS A 112 -12.93 4.59 -0.68
CA LYS A 112 -11.79 5.51 -0.79
C LYS A 112 -10.72 5.02 -1.76
N ILE A 113 -10.37 3.74 -1.71
CA ILE A 113 -9.44 3.14 -2.68
C ILE A 113 -10.01 3.24 -4.09
N TYR A 114 -11.31 2.95 -4.25
CA TYR A 114 -11.97 3.05 -5.56
C TYR A 114 -11.98 4.48 -6.08
N GLU A 115 -12.31 5.49 -5.26
CA GLU A 115 -12.29 6.91 -5.61
C GLU A 115 -10.90 7.35 -6.11
N ILE A 116 -9.81 6.95 -5.43
CA ILE A 116 -8.44 7.28 -5.84
C ILE A 116 -8.08 6.59 -7.16
N LEU A 117 -8.42 5.31 -7.33
CA LEU A 117 -8.22 4.62 -8.60
C LEU A 117 -9.01 5.27 -9.74
N GLN A 118 -10.24 5.69 -9.47
CA GLN A 118 -11.09 6.36 -10.44
C GLN A 118 -10.53 7.74 -10.84
N SER A 119 -10.05 8.52 -9.89
CA SER A 119 -9.45 9.84 -10.16
C SER A 119 -8.17 9.74 -11.00
N GLY A 120 -7.38 8.68 -10.81
CA GLY A 120 -6.19 8.38 -11.61
C GLY A 120 -6.50 7.88 -13.02
N ASN A 121 -7.76 7.56 -13.31
CA ASN A 121 -8.26 7.11 -14.62
C ASN A 121 -7.39 5.98 -15.23
N LEU A 122 -6.75 6.23 -16.37
CA LEU A 122 -5.93 5.25 -17.10
C LEU A 122 -4.54 5.02 -16.47
N ALA A 123 -4.08 5.87 -15.54
CA ALA A 123 -2.77 5.79 -14.90
C ALA A 123 -2.83 6.06 -13.39
N PRO A 124 -3.64 5.30 -12.64
CA PRO A 124 -3.80 5.54 -11.21
C PRO A 124 -2.53 5.23 -10.42
N LEU A 125 -2.49 5.69 -9.18
CA LEU A 125 -1.41 5.40 -8.23
C LEU A 125 -1.26 3.89 -8.00
N ALA A 126 -0.03 3.47 -7.71
CA ALA A 126 0.22 2.10 -7.27
C ALA A 126 -0.44 1.84 -5.91
N PRO A 127 -0.88 0.59 -5.60
CA PRO A 127 -1.59 0.27 -4.37
C PRO A 127 -0.92 0.79 -3.10
N TYR A 128 0.37 0.59 -2.94
CA TYR A 128 1.08 1.02 -1.74
C TYR A 128 1.10 2.54 -1.54
N ASN A 129 1.14 3.31 -2.62
CA ASN A 129 1.02 4.77 -2.54
C ASN A 129 -0.39 5.18 -2.08
N ILE A 130 -1.42 4.45 -2.52
CA ILE A 130 -2.81 4.66 -2.06
C ILE A 130 -2.92 4.33 -0.57
N TYR A 131 -2.30 3.23 -0.11
CA TYR A 131 -2.34 2.84 1.30
C TYR A 131 -1.62 3.86 2.18
N ASP A 132 -0.48 4.37 1.73
CA ASP A 132 0.26 5.43 2.44
C ASP A 132 -0.53 6.74 2.50
N GLU A 133 -1.23 7.12 1.42
CA GLU A 133 -2.08 8.31 1.39
C GLU A 133 -3.27 8.18 2.36
N LEU A 134 -3.85 6.98 2.45
CA LEU A 134 -4.98 6.68 3.32
C LEU A 134 -4.58 6.31 4.75
N GLU A 135 -3.29 6.28 5.09
CA GLU A 135 -2.77 5.84 6.40
C GLU A 135 -3.31 4.45 6.81
N ILE A 136 -3.33 3.50 5.88
CA ILE A 136 -3.78 2.14 6.14
C ILE A 136 -2.64 1.13 6.00
N ASP A 137 -2.73 0.04 6.76
CA ASP A 137 -1.78 -1.05 6.62
C ASP A 137 -2.01 -1.84 5.32
N ARG A 138 -0.97 -2.56 4.89
CA ARG A 138 -0.99 -3.30 3.61
C ARG A 138 -2.04 -4.39 3.57
N VAL A 139 -2.26 -5.08 4.68
CA VAL A 139 -3.21 -6.21 4.74
C VAL A 139 -4.63 -5.69 4.53
N SER A 140 -5.00 -4.60 5.19
CA SER A 140 -6.31 -3.95 5.02
C SER A 140 -6.50 -3.43 3.60
N GLY A 141 -5.48 -2.79 3.02
CA GLY A 141 -5.50 -2.31 1.64
C GLY A 141 -5.63 -3.43 0.62
N ASP A 142 -4.83 -4.49 0.74
CA ASP A 142 -4.87 -5.65 -0.14
C ASP A 142 -6.21 -6.39 -0.07
N ASN A 143 -6.81 -6.52 1.12
CA ASN A 143 -8.14 -7.11 1.30
C ASN A 143 -9.23 -6.28 0.62
N ALA A 144 -9.17 -4.95 0.73
CA ALA A 144 -10.10 -4.05 0.04
C ALA A 144 -9.96 -4.16 -1.48
N LEU A 145 -8.72 -4.14 -2.02
CA LEU A 145 -8.48 -4.34 -3.46
C LEU A 145 -8.94 -5.71 -3.94
N LYS A 146 -8.69 -6.77 -3.16
CA LYS A 146 -9.16 -8.13 -3.48
C LYS A 146 -10.68 -8.19 -3.59
N LYS A 147 -11.40 -7.52 -2.67
CA LYS A 147 -12.85 -7.44 -2.71
C LYS A 147 -13.34 -6.64 -3.92
N LEU A 148 -12.79 -5.45 -4.18
CA LEU A 148 -13.12 -4.63 -5.36
C LEU A 148 -12.88 -5.36 -6.67
N THR A 149 -11.81 -6.15 -6.75
CA THR A 149 -11.52 -7.00 -7.91
C THR A 149 -12.51 -8.15 -8.01
N GLY A 150 -12.83 -8.80 -6.90
CA GLY A 150 -13.79 -9.92 -6.86
C GLY A 150 -15.21 -9.54 -7.29
N ILE A 151 -15.65 -8.30 -7.01
CA ILE A 151 -16.95 -7.77 -7.46
C ILE A 151 -16.88 -7.09 -8.84
N GLY A 152 -15.72 -7.12 -9.51
CA GLY A 152 -15.55 -6.59 -10.86
C GLY A 152 -15.52 -5.05 -10.99
N ARG A 153 -15.42 -4.29 -9.89
CA ARG A 153 -15.27 -2.83 -9.93
C ARG A 153 -13.87 -2.39 -10.35
N VAL A 154 -12.87 -3.20 -10.03
CA VAL A 154 -11.45 -2.96 -10.28
C VAL A 154 -10.85 -4.17 -11.00
N VAL A 155 -9.93 -3.93 -11.90
CA VAL A 155 -9.18 -4.95 -12.62
C VAL A 155 -7.70 -4.81 -12.34
N ARG A 156 -7.04 -5.93 -12.07
CA ARG A 156 -5.59 -6.00 -11.98
C ARG A 156 -4.99 -6.19 -13.36
N LEU A 157 -4.32 -5.18 -13.88
CA LEU A 157 -3.66 -5.26 -15.20
C LEU A 157 -2.31 -5.99 -15.12
N ALA A 158 -1.53 -5.72 -14.06
CA ALA A 158 -0.22 -6.31 -13.83
C ALA A 158 0.11 -6.30 -12.34
N HIS A 159 1.29 -6.75 -11.95
CA HIS A 159 1.77 -6.61 -10.58
C HIS A 159 1.80 -5.12 -10.19
N ASN A 160 1.16 -4.77 -9.07
CA ASN A 160 1.03 -3.40 -8.57
C ASN A 160 0.39 -2.40 -9.55
N LEU A 161 -0.45 -2.89 -10.47
CA LEU A 161 -1.18 -2.06 -11.42
C LEU A 161 -2.66 -2.45 -11.44
N PHE A 162 -3.49 -1.58 -10.89
CA PHE A 162 -4.94 -1.77 -10.79
C PHE A 162 -5.64 -0.55 -11.41
N VAL A 163 -6.72 -0.78 -12.11
CA VAL A 163 -7.56 0.27 -12.69
C VAL A 163 -9.03 -0.04 -12.45
N THR A 164 -9.90 0.96 -12.54
CA THR A 164 -11.33 0.69 -12.53
C THR A 164 -11.75 -0.04 -13.80
N SER A 165 -12.78 -0.89 -13.73
CA SER A 165 -13.31 -1.57 -14.90
C SER A 165 -13.81 -0.58 -15.97
N LYS A 166 -14.29 0.60 -15.56
CA LYS A 166 -14.65 1.70 -16.45
C LYS A 166 -13.44 2.19 -17.23
N ALA A 167 -12.34 2.51 -16.56
CA ALA A 167 -11.09 2.99 -17.19
C ALA A 167 -10.51 1.93 -18.15
N LEU A 168 -10.54 0.65 -17.78
CA LEU A 168 -10.14 -0.43 -18.68
C LEU A 168 -10.98 -0.43 -19.95
N ASN A 169 -12.30 -0.42 -19.82
CA ASN A 169 -13.20 -0.43 -20.98
C ASN A 169 -12.98 0.77 -21.90
N GLU A 170 -12.76 1.96 -21.34
CA GLU A 170 -12.42 3.17 -22.10
C GLU A 170 -11.08 3.01 -22.86
N ALA A 171 -10.07 2.46 -22.23
CA ALA A 171 -8.78 2.19 -22.88
C ALA A 171 -8.93 1.18 -24.02
N LEU A 172 -9.60 0.05 -23.76
CA LEU A 172 -9.83 -0.97 -24.76
C LEU A 172 -10.65 -0.45 -25.95
N ALA A 173 -11.66 0.38 -25.70
CA ALA A 173 -12.45 1.00 -26.78
C ALA A 173 -11.57 1.90 -27.67
N LYS A 174 -10.69 2.71 -27.07
CA LYS A 174 -9.73 3.54 -27.82
C LYS A 174 -8.77 2.68 -28.65
N LEU A 175 -8.21 1.62 -28.08
CA LEU A 175 -7.31 0.71 -28.78
C LEU A 175 -8.01 0.02 -29.97
N LYS A 176 -9.25 -0.45 -29.78
CA LYS A 176 -10.05 -1.02 -30.87
C LYS A 176 -10.38 -0.01 -31.96
N ALA A 177 -10.64 1.25 -31.60
CA ALA A 177 -10.86 2.32 -32.59
C ALA A 177 -9.60 2.57 -33.44
N ILE A 178 -8.40 2.45 -32.88
CA ILE A 178 -7.14 2.53 -33.65
C ILE A 178 -7.08 1.37 -34.65
N ILE A 179 -7.38 0.15 -34.24
CA ILE A 179 -7.39 -1.00 -35.16
C ILE A 179 -8.41 -0.78 -36.29
N ALA A 180 -9.60 -0.28 -35.98
CA ALA A 180 -10.61 0.00 -36.98
C ALA A 180 -10.17 1.07 -38.00
N ALA A 181 -9.42 2.08 -37.55
CA ALA A 181 -8.96 3.18 -38.40
C ALA A 181 -7.68 2.87 -39.16
N GLN A 182 -6.74 2.12 -38.59
CA GLN A 182 -5.39 1.90 -39.10
C GLN A 182 -5.11 0.45 -39.52
N GLY A 183 -6.01 -0.48 -39.20
CA GLY A 183 -5.84 -1.91 -39.43
C GLY A 183 -5.07 -2.63 -38.32
N PHE A 184 -4.35 -1.92 -37.47
CA PHE A 184 -3.56 -2.49 -36.37
C PHE A 184 -3.38 -1.51 -35.21
N VAL A 185 -3.01 -2.06 -34.04
CA VAL A 185 -2.51 -1.29 -32.89
C VAL A 185 -1.24 -1.92 -32.34
N ASN A 186 -0.27 -1.08 -31.99
CA ASN A 186 0.97 -1.46 -31.34
C ASN A 186 1.37 -0.47 -30.23
N VAL A 187 2.54 -0.64 -29.63
CA VAL A 187 3.00 0.24 -28.54
C VAL A 187 3.12 1.70 -28.99
N THR A 188 3.52 1.95 -30.24
CA THR A 188 3.77 3.31 -30.75
C THR A 188 2.49 4.10 -30.89
N ASN A 189 1.53 3.61 -31.71
CA ASN A 189 0.27 4.32 -31.93
C ASN A 189 -0.65 4.30 -30.70
N ALA A 190 -0.60 3.25 -29.88
CA ALA A 190 -1.28 3.24 -28.58
C ALA A 190 -0.74 4.30 -27.61
N LYS A 191 0.59 4.53 -27.59
CA LYS A 191 1.21 5.58 -26.78
C LYS A 191 0.76 6.98 -27.21
N GLU A 192 0.71 7.24 -28.50
CA GLU A 192 0.23 8.50 -29.05
C GLU A 192 -1.24 8.77 -28.68
N ALA A 193 -2.09 7.74 -28.81
CA ALA A 193 -3.53 7.88 -28.58
C ALA A 193 -3.91 7.96 -27.08
N LEU A 194 -3.22 7.24 -26.20
CA LEU A 194 -3.54 7.19 -24.77
C LEU A 194 -2.70 8.16 -23.94
N ASN A 195 -1.59 8.66 -24.46
CA ASN A 195 -0.62 9.53 -23.78
C ASN A 195 -0.16 8.95 -22.42
N LEU A 196 0.19 7.67 -22.41
CA LEU A 196 0.60 6.94 -21.21
C LEU A 196 2.05 6.49 -21.29
N SER A 197 2.64 6.17 -20.15
CA SER A 197 3.95 5.54 -20.12
C SER A 197 3.92 4.13 -20.73
N ARG A 198 5.06 3.66 -21.26
CA ARG A 198 5.18 2.33 -21.87
C ARG A 198 4.66 1.20 -20.98
N LYS A 199 4.87 1.30 -19.66
CA LYS A 199 4.39 0.31 -18.68
C LYS A 199 2.86 0.12 -18.75
N TYR A 200 2.11 1.22 -18.78
CA TYR A 200 0.64 1.17 -18.88
C TYR A 200 0.19 0.69 -20.25
N ILE A 201 0.82 1.17 -21.32
CA ILE A 201 0.48 0.76 -22.69
C ILE A 201 0.61 -0.75 -22.86
N ILE A 202 1.72 -1.34 -22.41
CA ILE A 202 1.91 -2.80 -22.48
C ILE A 202 0.80 -3.52 -21.72
N ALA A 203 0.49 -3.09 -20.50
CA ALA A 203 -0.55 -3.72 -19.68
C ALA A 203 -1.93 -3.65 -20.33
N TYR A 204 -2.30 -2.54 -20.96
CA TYR A 204 -3.56 -2.43 -21.72
C TYR A 204 -3.56 -3.26 -22.99
N LEU A 205 -2.45 -3.35 -23.71
CA LEU A 205 -2.34 -4.22 -24.89
C LEU A 205 -2.43 -5.70 -24.51
N GLU A 206 -1.87 -6.10 -23.37
CA GLU A 206 -2.03 -7.47 -22.83
C GLU A 206 -3.48 -7.78 -22.45
N GLN A 207 -4.22 -6.79 -21.94
CA GLN A 207 -5.68 -6.95 -21.72
C GLN A 207 -6.45 -7.02 -23.04
N LEU A 208 -6.04 -6.27 -24.06
CA LEU A 208 -6.64 -6.35 -25.40
C LEU A 208 -6.41 -7.73 -26.03
N ASP A 209 -5.25 -8.34 -25.78
CA ASP A 209 -4.90 -9.70 -26.26
C ASP A 209 -5.85 -10.80 -25.71
N LEU A 210 -6.63 -10.51 -24.66
CA LEU A 210 -7.66 -11.41 -24.13
C LEU A 210 -8.98 -11.40 -24.93
N ASP A 211 -9.17 -10.43 -25.82
CA ASP A 211 -10.35 -10.39 -26.69
C ASP A 211 -10.24 -11.45 -27.78
N PRO A 212 -11.23 -12.37 -27.91
CA PRO A 212 -11.18 -13.46 -28.90
C PRO A 212 -11.17 -12.98 -30.35
N ASN A 213 -11.55 -11.72 -30.60
CA ASN A 213 -11.56 -11.12 -31.93
C ASN A 213 -10.23 -10.42 -32.28
N ILE A 214 -9.26 -10.42 -31.37
CA ILE A 214 -7.95 -9.79 -31.56
C ILE A 214 -6.89 -10.87 -31.72
N VAL A 215 -6.02 -10.69 -32.70
CA VAL A 215 -4.86 -11.56 -32.94
C VAL A 215 -3.58 -10.74 -32.88
N LYS A 216 -2.63 -11.28 -32.13
CA LYS A 216 -1.27 -10.71 -32.06
C LYS A 216 -0.45 -11.20 -33.25
N ASN A 217 0.03 -10.26 -34.08
CA ASN A 217 0.92 -10.51 -35.19
C ASN A 217 2.24 -9.75 -34.98
N GLY A 218 3.25 -10.42 -34.45
CA GLY A 218 4.50 -9.78 -34.05
C GLY A 218 4.27 -8.74 -32.94
N ASN A 219 4.52 -7.46 -33.24
CA ASN A 219 4.30 -6.35 -32.32
C ASN A 219 2.90 -5.72 -32.46
N ASP A 220 2.17 -6.08 -33.49
CA ASP A 220 0.86 -5.51 -33.81
C ASP A 220 -0.27 -6.39 -33.28
N ARG A 221 -1.43 -5.79 -33.02
CA ARG A 221 -2.72 -6.44 -32.74
C ARG A 221 -3.66 -6.03 -33.86
N VAL A 222 -4.29 -7.01 -34.45
CA VAL A 222 -5.23 -6.85 -35.57
C VAL A 222 -6.54 -7.55 -35.27
N LEU A 223 -7.60 -7.16 -35.96
CA LEU A 223 -8.85 -7.95 -35.92
C LEU A 223 -8.62 -9.31 -36.56
N LYS A 224 -9.21 -10.33 -35.97
CA LYS A 224 -9.26 -11.67 -36.55
C LYS A 224 -10.08 -11.61 -37.84
N ALA A 225 -9.55 -12.17 -38.91
CA ALA A 225 -10.25 -12.32 -40.19
C ALA A 225 -11.41 -13.28 -40.08
#